data_7abd96b1d493cad100bc1a3132ca4324
#
_entry.id   7abd96b1d493cad100bc1a3132ca4324
#
_cell.length_a   1.000
_cell.length_b   1.000
_cell.length_c   1.000
_cell.angle_alpha   90.00
_cell.angle_beta   90.00
_cell.angle_gamma   90.00
#
_symmetry.space_group_name_H-M   'P 1'
#
loop_
_entity.id
_entity.type
_entity.pdbx_description
1 polymer ?
#
loop_
_entity_poly.entity_id
_entity_poly.type
_entity_poly.pdbx_seq_one_letter_code
_entity_poly.pdbx_strand_id
1 'polypeptide(L)'
;MKIAIIGAGAIGSAIANSRGPQSLAALTAELGPNLQAVTVAEAAQAELVFLAVPWSKIPAAVDGLGPWNGRIVVDTNNPIEAPLFQPVNLHGKASSAVIQQLLPGAQVVKAFNHLQPGLLAGDPGAEGGQRVLFVSGDHVEAKRAVLALVEQLGFAGIDLGTLDGGGRLAQFPGGPLPALNLVKFG
;
A
#
# COMPACT_ATOMS: atom_id res chain seq x y z
N MET A 1 -1.14 15.36 8.52
CA MET A 1 -0.37 14.49 7.59
C MET A 1 -1.07 14.50 6.24
N LYS A 2 -0.36 14.87 5.16
CA LYS A 2 -0.87 14.77 3.80
C LYS A 2 -0.67 13.34 3.29
N ILE A 3 -1.74 12.72 2.79
CA ILE A 3 -1.73 11.35 2.26
C ILE A 3 -2.02 11.41 0.77
N ALA A 4 -1.22 10.73 -0.04
CA ALA A 4 -1.44 10.59 -1.47
C ALA A 4 -1.44 9.12 -1.88
N ILE A 5 -2.09 8.82 -3.01
CA ILE A 5 -2.14 7.49 -3.60
C ILE A 5 -1.64 7.58 -5.04
N ILE A 6 -0.64 6.80 -5.38
CA ILE A 6 -0.15 6.61 -6.74
C ILE A 6 -0.69 5.28 -7.26
N GLY A 7 -1.62 5.36 -8.19
CA GLY A 7 -2.32 4.24 -8.77
C GLY A 7 -3.83 4.39 -8.71
N ALA A 8 -4.54 3.63 -9.51
CA ALA A 8 -6.01 3.62 -9.58
C ALA A 8 -6.52 2.18 -9.77
N GLY A 9 -5.99 1.26 -8.97
CA GLY A 9 -6.41 -0.13 -8.97
C GLY A 9 -7.49 -0.40 -7.93
N ALA A 10 -7.87 -1.67 -7.76
CA ALA A 10 -8.93 -2.11 -6.86
C ALA A 10 -8.66 -1.84 -5.35
N ILE A 11 -7.42 -1.50 -4.98
CA ILE A 11 -7.00 -1.27 -3.58
C ILE A 11 -6.78 0.22 -3.28
N GLY A 12 -6.69 1.09 -4.30
CA GLY A 12 -6.40 2.51 -4.13
C GLY A 12 -7.52 3.41 -4.62
N SER A 13 -8.05 4.28 -3.78
CA SER A 13 -8.78 5.47 -4.21
C SER A 13 -7.75 6.45 -4.75
N ALA A 14 -7.56 6.46 -6.08
CA ALA A 14 -6.42 7.14 -6.68
C ALA A 14 -6.54 8.65 -6.59
N ILE A 15 -5.48 9.29 -6.10
CA ILE A 15 -5.28 10.73 -6.22
C ILE A 15 -4.42 11.05 -7.45
N ALA A 16 -3.57 10.12 -7.88
CA ALA A 16 -2.72 10.28 -9.06
C ALA A 16 -2.55 9.00 -9.86
N ASN A 17 -2.46 9.10 -11.17
CA ASN A 17 -2.07 8.01 -12.06
C ASN A 17 -1.23 8.54 -13.24
N SER A 18 -0.66 7.63 -14.05
CA SER A 18 0.19 7.96 -15.17
C SER A 18 -0.53 8.67 -16.34
N ARG A 19 -1.87 8.71 -16.36
CA ARG A 19 -2.68 9.38 -17.38
C ARG A 19 -3.01 10.84 -17.04
N GLY A 20 -2.57 11.29 -15.87
CA GLY A 20 -2.77 12.66 -15.38
C GLY A 20 -4.09 12.91 -14.66
N PRO A 21 -4.19 14.08 -13.97
CA PRO A 21 -5.32 14.40 -13.09
C PRO A 21 -6.69 14.38 -13.77
N GLN A 22 -6.77 14.79 -15.03
CA GLN A 22 -8.03 14.85 -15.77
C GLN A 22 -8.70 13.47 -15.92
N SER A 23 -7.90 12.42 -15.98
CA SER A 23 -8.40 11.04 -16.06
C SER A 23 -9.06 10.54 -14.77
N LEU A 24 -8.94 11.30 -13.68
CA LEU A 24 -9.46 10.98 -12.35
C LEU A 24 -10.71 11.80 -11.99
N ALA A 25 -11.18 12.69 -12.88
CA ALA A 25 -12.28 13.61 -12.57
C ALA A 25 -13.57 12.90 -12.13
N ALA A 26 -13.94 11.79 -12.78
CA ALA A 26 -15.12 11.02 -12.39
C ALA A 26 -14.95 10.39 -11.00
N LEU A 27 -13.78 9.83 -10.70
CA LEU A 27 -13.49 9.20 -9.41
C LEU A 27 -13.46 10.23 -8.27
N THR A 28 -12.87 11.40 -8.49
CA THR A 28 -12.87 12.46 -7.47
C THR A 28 -14.25 13.04 -7.21
N ALA A 29 -15.10 13.12 -8.24
CA ALA A 29 -16.49 13.53 -8.09
C ALA A 29 -17.30 12.52 -7.25
N GLU A 30 -17.05 11.23 -7.43
CA GLU A 30 -17.68 10.14 -6.67
C GLU A 30 -17.23 10.12 -5.20
N LEU A 31 -15.92 10.27 -4.94
CA LEU A 31 -15.33 10.16 -3.62
C LEU A 31 -15.43 11.44 -2.76
N GLY A 32 -15.85 12.55 -3.37
CA GLY A 32 -16.17 13.79 -2.66
C GLY A 32 -15.04 14.83 -2.61
N PRO A 33 -15.34 16.02 -2.01
CA PRO A 33 -14.51 17.21 -2.16
C PRO A 33 -13.16 17.18 -1.41
N ASN A 34 -12.98 16.22 -0.51
CA ASN A 34 -11.72 16.08 0.25
C ASN A 34 -10.61 15.39 -0.55
N LEU A 35 -10.91 14.91 -1.76
CA LEU A 35 -9.97 14.24 -2.63
C LEU A 35 -9.63 15.11 -3.83
N GLN A 36 -8.34 15.32 -4.08
CA GLN A 36 -7.85 16.06 -5.24
C GLN A 36 -7.10 15.14 -6.20
N ALA A 37 -7.42 15.24 -7.48
CA ALA A 37 -6.61 14.67 -8.53
C ALA A 37 -5.37 15.56 -8.75
N VAL A 38 -4.18 14.95 -8.64
CA VAL A 38 -2.90 15.64 -8.80
C VAL A 38 -2.01 14.84 -9.77
N THR A 39 -0.90 15.41 -10.18
CA THR A 39 0.14 14.66 -10.92
C THR A 39 0.84 13.65 -10.00
N VAL A 40 1.48 12.64 -10.59
CA VAL A 40 2.27 11.66 -9.82
C VAL A 40 3.41 12.34 -9.07
N ALA A 41 4.05 13.36 -9.68
CA ALA A 41 5.11 14.13 -9.05
C ALA A 41 4.63 14.90 -7.81
N GLU A 42 3.44 15.50 -7.87
CA GLU A 42 2.82 16.19 -6.72
C GLU A 42 2.41 15.19 -5.64
N ALA A 43 1.83 14.04 -6.00
CA ALA A 43 1.49 12.98 -5.07
C ALA A 43 2.72 12.46 -4.30
N ALA A 44 3.86 12.32 -4.98
CA ALA A 44 5.12 11.88 -4.39
C ALA A 44 5.69 12.86 -3.36
N GLN A 45 5.19 14.11 -3.26
CA GLN A 45 5.59 15.08 -2.24
C GLN A 45 4.80 14.96 -0.92
N ALA A 46 3.79 14.09 -0.85
CA ALA A 46 3.04 13.87 0.37
C ALA A 46 3.91 13.20 1.45
N GLU A 47 3.56 13.40 2.72
CA GLU A 47 4.27 12.82 3.87
C GLU A 47 4.13 11.29 3.89
N LEU A 48 2.98 10.78 3.44
CA LEU A 48 2.67 9.37 3.30
C LEU A 48 2.08 9.11 1.92
N VAL A 49 2.67 8.17 1.18
CA VAL A 49 2.28 7.82 -0.19
C VAL A 49 1.93 6.35 -0.28
N PHE A 50 0.71 6.02 -0.69
CA PHE A 50 0.34 4.67 -1.05
C PHE A 50 0.81 4.37 -2.47
N LEU A 51 1.62 3.34 -2.64
CA LEU A 51 2.03 2.82 -3.94
C LEU A 51 1.12 1.63 -4.31
N ALA A 52 0.17 1.86 -5.21
CA ALA A 52 -0.91 0.92 -5.56
C ALA A 52 -1.02 0.76 -7.09
N VAL A 53 0.05 0.37 -7.74
CA VAL A 53 0.13 0.15 -9.20
C VAL A 53 0.45 -1.32 -9.50
N PRO A 54 0.12 -1.86 -10.68
CA PRO A 54 0.53 -3.20 -11.08
C PRO A 54 2.05 -3.38 -10.93
N TRP A 55 2.49 -4.56 -10.49
CA TRP A 55 3.89 -4.82 -10.14
C TRP A 55 4.88 -4.40 -11.25
N SER A 56 4.61 -4.79 -12.50
CA SER A 56 5.47 -4.45 -13.65
C SER A 56 5.52 -2.95 -13.96
N LYS A 57 4.57 -2.17 -13.45
CA LYS A 57 4.50 -0.72 -13.67
C LYS A 57 5.21 0.10 -12.59
N ILE A 58 5.62 -0.54 -11.49
CA ILE A 58 6.25 0.17 -10.36
C ILE A 58 7.50 0.93 -10.80
N PRO A 59 8.49 0.34 -11.51
CA PRO A 59 9.68 1.09 -11.91
C PRO A 59 9.35 2.37 -12.67
N ALA A 60 8.47 2.27 -13.67
CA ALA A 60 8.05 3.44 -14.46
C ALA A 60 7.21 4.45 -13.67
N ALA A 61 6.43 3.98 -12.69
CA ALA A 61 5.58 4.85 -11.88
C ALA A 61 6.38 5.70 -10.88
N VAL A 62 7.57 5.25 -10.48
CA VAL A 62 8.43 5.93 -9.49
C VAL A 62 9.67 6.58 -10.11
N ASP A 63 9.88 6.39 -11.42
CA ASP A 63 11.01 6.97 -12.13
C ASP A 63 11.00 8.50 -12.04
N GLY A 64 12.14 9.08 -11.71
CA GLY A 64 12.31 10.53 -11.58
C GLY A 64 11.60 11.17 -10.37
N LEU A 65 10.95 10.42 -9.48
CA LEU A 65 10.23 10.97 -8.33
C LEU A 65 11.11 11.23 -7.09
N GLY A 66 12.35 10.80 -7.10
CA GLY A 66 13.27 10.96 -5.97
C GLY A 66 13.89 12.36 -5.86
N PRO A 67 14.65 12.62 -4.80
CA PRO A 67 14.83 11.79 -3.59
C PRO A 67 13.60 11.81 -2.66
N TRP A 68 13.34 10.69 -1.97
CA TRP A 68 12.17 10.55 -1.09
C TRP A 68 12.32 11.20 0.28
N ASN A 69 13.54 11.51 0.71
CA ASN A 69 13.86 12.32 1.90
C ASN A 69 13.11 11.90 3.17
N GLY A 70 13.04 10.61 3.46
CA GLY A 70 12.38 10.07 4.65
C GLY A 70 10.84 9.98 4.56
N ARG A 71 10.23 10.27 3.40
CA ARG A 71 8.78 10.10 3.23
C ARG A 71 8.39 8.64 3.37
N ILE A 72 7.22 8.44 3.95
CA ILE A 72 6.67 7.10 4.14
C ILE A 72 6.03 6.64 2.84
N VAL A 73 6.43 5.46 2.36
CA VAL A 73 5.77 4.80 1.22
C VAL A 73 5.15 3.51 1.68
N VAL A 74 3.82 3.45 1.64
CA VAL A 74 3.04 2.24 1.92
C VAL A 74 3.02 1.38 0.67
N ASP A 75 3.72 0.25 0.70
CA ASP A 75 3.72 -0.76 -0.35
C ASP A 75 2.49 -1.67 -0.18
N THR A 76 1.50 -1.46 -1.04
CA THR A 76 0.28 -2.28 -1.07
C THR A 76 0.34 -3.39 -2.12
N ASN A 77 1.50 -3.57 -2.77
CA ASN A 77 1.63 -4.45 -3.92
C ASN A 77 1.99 -5.88 -3.52
N ASN A 78 1.65 -6.79 -4.41
CA ASN A 78 2.15 -8.14 -4.42
C ASN A 78 2.88 -8.41 -5.74
N PRO A 79 3.94 -9.24 -5.77
CA PRO A 79 4.73 -9.52 -6.97
C PRO A 79 4.01 -10.51 -7.89
N ILE A 80 2.89 -10.08 -8.44
CA ILE A 80 2.02 -10.84 -9.36
C ILE A 80 1.54 -9.94 -10.49
N GLU A 81 1.20 -10.54 -11.63
CA GLU A 81 0.63 -9.85 -12.79
C GLU A 81 -0.71 -10.46 -13.20
N ALA A 82 -1.71 -9.59 -13.37
CA ALA A 82 -2.98 -9.96 -13.98
C ALA A 82 -2.79 -10.16 -15.50
N PRO A 83 -3.61 -11.00 -16.16
CA PRO A 83 -4.76 -11.74 -15.60
C PRO A 83 -4.41 -13.10 -15.01
N LEU A 84 -3.20 -13.62 -15.22
CA LEU A 84 -2.84 -14.98 -14.83
C LEU A 84 -2.37 -15.11 -13.37
N PHE A 85 -2.17 -13.99 -12.67
CA PHE A 85 -1.68 -13.92 -11.29
C PHE A 85 -0.43 -14.76 -11.03
N GLN A 86 0.45 -14.82 -12.04
CA GLN A 86 1.70 -15.56 -11.92
C GLN A 86 2.70 -14.79 -11.05
N PRO A 87 3.44 -15.51 -10.18
CA PRO A 87 4.45 -14.89 -9.34
C PRO A 87 5.64 -14.40 -10.16
N VAL A 88 6.12 -13.21 -9.83
CA VAL A 88 7.36 -12.68 -10.38
C VAL A 88 8.54 -13.30 -9.62
N ASN A 89 9.57 -13.73 -10.34
CA ASN A 89 10.79 -14.22 -9.71
C ASN A 89 11.60 -13.07 -9.10
N LEU A 90 11.67 -13.03 -7.78
CA LEU A 90 12.40 -12.02 -7.02
C LEU A 90 13.80 -12.46 -6.59
N HIS A 91 14.29 -13.60 -7.11
CA HIS A 91 15.62 -14.17 -6.77
C HIS A 91 15.84 -14.26 -5.25
N GLY A 92 14.81 -14.71 -4.51
CA GLY A 92 14.86 -14.88 -3.06
C GLY A 92 14.68 -13.60 -2.23
N LYS A 93 14.54 -12.42 -2.85
CA LYS A 93 14.27 -11.17 -2.13
C LYS A 93 12.81 -11.08 -1.68
N ALA A 94 12.56 -10.39 -0.56
CA ALA A 94 11.21 -9.94 -0.21
C ALA A 94 10.72 -8.89 -1.22
N SER A 95 9.43 -8.87 -1.55
CA SER A 95 8.87 -7.91 -2.51
C SER A 95 9.11 -6.47 -2.10
N SER A 96 8.89 -6.13 -0.83
CA SER A 96 9.11 -4.77 -0.33
C SER A 96 10.59 -4.37 -0.27
N ALA A 97 11.52 -5.34 -0.20
CA ALA A 97 12.95 -5.04 -0.34
C ALA A 97 13.30 -4.62 -1.78
N VAL A 98 12.61 -5.17 -2.78
CA VAL A 98 12.73 -4.72 -4.18
C VAL A 98 12.17 -3.31 -4.32
N ILE A 99 10.99 -3.05 -3.74
CA ILE A 99 10.39 -1.70 -3.72
C ILE A 99 11.33 -0.69 -3.05
N GLN A 100 11.90 -1.03 -1.90
CA GLN A 100 12.84 -0.15 -1.18
C GLN A 100 14.04 0.26 -2.04
N GLN A 101 14.55 -0.65 -2.90
CA GLN A 101 15.66 -0.34 -3.82
C GLN A 101 15.27 0.67 -4.92
N LEU A 102 14.00 0.69 -5.32
CA LEU A 102 13.47 1.65 -6.31
C LEU A 102 13.19 3.03 -5.71
N LEU A 103 13.15 3.16 -4.39
CA LEU A 103 12.73 4.35 -3.67
C LEU A 103 13.84 4.85 -2.73
N PRO A 104 14.97 5.37 -3.25
CA PRO A 104 16.10 5.78 -2.42
C PRO A 104 15.68 6.88 -1.43
N GLY A 105 15.95 6.64 -0.15
CA GLY A 105 15.61 7.54 0.94
C GLY A 105 14.15 7.46 1.43
N ALA A 106 13.30 6.60 0.87
CA ALA A 106 11.97 6.34 1.40
C ALA A 106 12.02 5.44 2.64
N GLN A 107 11.03 5.59 3.52
CA GLN A 107 10.73 4.67 4.61
C GLN A 107 9.58 3.75 4.17
N VAL A 108 9.93 2.61 3.57
CA VAL A 108 8.93 1.67 3.04
C VAL A 108 8.26 0.90 4.17
N VAL A 109 6.93 0.86 4.12
CA VAL A 109 6.08 0.06 5.02
C VAL A 109 5.16 -0.81 4.17
N LYS A 110 5.20 -2.12 4.34
CA LYS A 110 4.28 -3.06 3.69
C LYS A 110 3.00 -3.16 4.50
N ALA A 111 1.86 -2.84 3.88
CA ALA A 111 0.54 -2.95 4.48
C ALA A 111 -0.56 -2.99 3.41
N PHE A 112 -1.79 -3.33 3.78
CA PHE A 112 -2.99 -3.36 2.92
C PHE A 112 -2.92 -4.34 1.73
N ASN A 113 -1.94 -5.22 1.68
CA ASN A 113 -1.70 -6.11 0.54
C ASN A 113 -2.26 -7.52 0.69
N HIS A 114 -2.70 -7.92 1.91
CA HIS A 114 -3.04 -9.32 2.20
C HIS A 114 -4.54 -9.62 2.11
N LEU A 115 -5.42 -8.64 2.34
CA LEU A 115 -6.87 -8.81 2.21
C LEU A 115 -7.33 -8.65 0.76
N GLN A 116 -8.41 -9.35 0.43
CA GLN A 116 -9.12 -9.11 -0.82
C GLN A 116 -9.71 -7.70 -0.85
N PRO A 117 -9.77 -7.03 -2.03
CA PRO A 117 -10.25 -5.65 -2.15
C PRO A 117 -11.64 -5.41 -1.56
N GLY A 118 -12.57 -6.37 -1.73
CA GLY A 118 -13.92 -6.26 -1.18
C GLY A 118 -13.96 -6.26 0.35
N LEU A 119 -13.05 -7.00 1.01
CA LEU A 119 -12.93 -7.00 2.47
C LEU A 119 -12.26 -5.71 2.97
N LEU A 120 -11.29 -5.21 2.22
CA LEU A 120 -10.59 -3.97 2.56
C LEU A 120 -11.49 -2.73 2.41
N ALA A 121 -12.41 -2.74 1.45
CA ALA A 121 -13.37 -1.67 1.22
C ALA A 121 -14.65 -1.78 2.08
N GLY A 122 -14.85 -2.93 2.71
CA GLY A 122 -16.02 -3.18 3.57
C GLY A 122 -15.86 -2.59 4.97
N ASP A 123 -16.91 -2.80 5.80
CA ASP A 123 -16.88 -2.40 7.21
C ASP A 123 -15.82 -3.21 7.97
N PRO A 124 -14.77 -2.57 8.53
CA PRO A 124 -13.77 -3.26 9.31
C PRO A 124 -14.29 -3.81 10.64
N GLY A 125 -15.40 -3.27 11.17
CA GLY A 125 -16.08 -3.70 12.39
C GLY A 125 -17.07 -4.86 12.20
N ALA A 126 -17.15 -5.46 11.01
CA ALA A 126 -18.01 -6.61 10.76
C ALA A 126 -17.63 -7.82 11.65
N GLU A 127 -18.62 -8.67 11.93
CA GLU A 127 -18.44 -9.90 12.71
C GLU A 127 -18.14 -9.70 14.22
N GLY A 128 -18.42 -8.50 14.76
CA GLY A 128 -18.36 -8.22 16.20
C GLY A 128 -16.94 -7.96 16.75
N GLY A 129 -15.95 -7.82 15.87
CA GLY A 129 -14.58 -7.45 16.21
C GLY A 129 -14.00 -6.49 15.19
N GLN A 130 -12.70 -6.30 15.19
CA GLN A 130 -11.98 -5.49 14.21
C GLN A 130 -11.19 -6.38 13.24
N ARG A 131 -11.41 -6.19 11.94
CA ARG A 131 -10.66 -6.90 10.90
C ARG A 131 -9.17 -6.53 10.97
N VAL A 132 -8.31 -7.55 10.90
CA VAL A 132 -6.87 -7.39 11.06
C VAL A 132 -6.21 -6.91 9.77
N LEU A 133 -5.29 -5.94 9.89
CA LEU A 133 -4.32 -5.57 8.87
C LEU A 133 -2.89 -5.76 9.40
N PHE A 134 -2.07 -6.45 8.60
CA PHE A 134 -0.66 -6.67 8.91
C PHE A 134 0.19 -5.52 8.41
N VAL A 135 1.19 -5.12 9.21
CA VAL A 135 2.11 -4.02 8.92
C VAL A 135 3.54 -4.51 9.14
N SER A 136 4.44 -4.24 8.20
CA SER A 136 5.88 -4.55 8.31
C SER A 136 6.70 -3.39 7.79
N GLY A 137 7.88 -3.17 8.38
CA GLY A 137 8.77 -2.09 7.94
C GLY A 137 10.02 -2.02 8.82
N ASP A 138 11.09 -1.47 8.28
CA ASP A 138 12.36 -1.39 8.99
C ASP A 138 12.50 -0.10 9.82
N HIS A 139 11.64 0.90 9.58
CA HIS A 139 11.62 2.18 10.28
C HIS A 139 10.46 2.23 11.30
N VAL A 140 10.80 2.28 12.59
CA VAL A 140 9.84 2.22 13.70
C VAL A 140 8.79 3.32 13.63
N GLU A 141 9.19 4.56 13.37
CA GLU A 141 8.25 5.69 13.33
C GLU A 141 7.33 5.63 12.11
N ALA A 142 7.83 5.17 10.96
CA ALA A 142 7.01 4.97 9.78
C ALA A 142 5.96 3.87 10.00
N LYS A 143 6.34 2.74 10.61
CA LYS A 143 5.38 1.71 11.00
C LYS A 143 4.33 2.23 11.97
N ARG A 144 4.75 2.99 13.00
CA ARG A 144 3.83 3.59 13.97
C ARG A 144 2.80 4.50 13.30
N ALA A 145 3.24 5.34 12.35
CA ALA A 145 2.33 6.21 11.59
C ALA A 145 1.32 5.42 10.76
N VAL A 146 1.75 4.33 10.12
CA VAL A 146 0.85 3.45 9.35
C VAL A 146 -0.09 2.66 10.25
N LEU A 147 0.37 2.16 11.40
CA LEU A 147 -0.50 1.49 12.40
C LEU A 147 -1.57 2.44 12.93
N ALA A 148 -1.21 3.68 13.25
CA ALA A 148 -2.18 4.68 13.68
C ALA A 148 -3.23 4.98 12.60
N LEU A 149 -2.83 5.02 11.32
CA LEU A 149 -3.77 5.15 10.21
C LEU A 149 -4.69 3.93 10.08
N VAL A 150 -4.17 2.72 10.22
CA VAL A 150 -4.94 1.46 10.23
C VAL A 150 -6.02 1.50 11.32
N GLU A 151 -5.66 1.94 12.53
CA GLU A 151 -6.60 2.09 13.65
C GLU A 151 -7.65 3.18 13.39
N GLN A 152 -7.26 4.33 12.82
CA GLN A 152 -8.19 5.40 12.42
C GLN A 152 -9.20 4.93 11.38
N LEU A 153 -8.82 3.99 10.52
CA LEU A 153 -9.69 3.35 9.54
C LEU A 153 -10.59 2.26 10.14
N GLY A 154 -10.48 1.99 11.45
CA GLY A 154 -11.30 1.01 12.18
C GLY A 154 -10.76 -0.42 12.15
N PHE A 155 -9.61 -0.67 11.55
CA PHE A 155 -8.96 -1.98 11.52
C PHE A 155 -8.10 -2.22 12.76
N ALA A 156 -7.83 -3.48 13.08
CA ALA A 156 -6.82 -3.85 14.07
C ALA A 156 -5.46 -4.05 13.39
N GLY A 157 -4.51 -3.16 13.65
CA GLY A 157 -3.16 -3.27 13.12
C GLY A 157 -2.31 -4.29 13.90
N ILE A 158 -1.58 -5.16 13.20
CA ILE A 158 -0.58 -6.07 13.79
C ILE A 158 0.78 -5.81 13.16
N ASP A 159 1.75 -5.41 13.98
CA ASP A 159 3.15 -5.25 13.56
C ASP A 159 3.83 -6.63 13.44
N LEU A 160 4.23 -6.99 12.22
CA LEU A 160 4.96 -8.23 11.94
C LEU A 160 6.49 -8.03 11.94
N GLY A 161 6.98 -6.85 12.28
CA GLY A 161 8.42 -6.56 12.34
C GLY A 161 8.98 -6.01 11.03
N THR A 162 10.09 -6.57 10.55
CA THR A 162 10.86 -6.06 9.42
C THR A 162 10.24 -6.39 8.05
N LEU A 163 10.68 -5.70 6.99
CA LEU A 163 10.28 -6.03 5.62
C LEU A 163 10.71 -7.44 5.20
N ASP A 164 11.92 -7.87 5.60
CA ASP A 164 12.41 -9.21 5.25
C ASP A 164 11.76 -10.32 6.09
N GLY A 165 11.41 -10.07 7.35
CA GLY A 165 10.68 -11.02 8.21
C GLY A 165 9.19 -10.99 7.95
N GLY A 166 8.50 -10.03 8.55
CA GLY A 166 7.05 -9.89 8.50
C GLY A 166 6.50 -9.62 7.11
N GLY A 167 7.24 -8.85 6.30
CA GLY A 167 6.85 -8.58 4.91
C GLY A 167 6.74 -9.85 4.05
N ARG A 168 7.60 -10.84 4.29
CA ARG A 168 7.50 -12.16 3.62
C ARG A 168 6.30 -12.95 4.07
N LEU A 169 5.93 -12.87 5.35
CA LEU A 169 4.74 -13.55 5.86
C LEU A 169 3.45 -13.05 5.19
N ALA A 170 3.37 -11.74 4.94
CA ALA A 170 2.22 -11.09 4.31
C ALA A 170 2.30 -11.01 2.77
N GLN A 171 3.38 -11.42 2.14
CA GLN A 171 3.56 -11.39 0.69
C GLN A 171 2.71 -12.46 -0.01
N PHE A 172 2.00 -12.10 -1.07
CA PHE A 172 1.33 -13.03 -1.96
C PHE A 172 2.01 -13.02 -3.35
N PRO A 173 2.32 -14.17 -3.94
CA PRO A 173 2.27 -15.51 -3.34
C PRO A 173 3.49 -15.77 -2.44
N GLY A 174 3.42 -16.83 -1.64
CA GLY A 174 4.54 -17.38 -0.89
C GLY A 174 4.47 -17.20 0.62
N GLY A 175 3.80 -16.17 1.12
CA GLY A 175 3.56 -16.00 2.55
C GLY A 175 2.34 -16.80 3.05
N PRO A 176 2.27 -17.14 4.35
CA PRO A 176 1.16 -17.88 4.94
C PRO A 176 -0.07 -17.01 5.28
N LEU A 177 0.07 -15.68 5.32
CA LEU A 177 -0.97 -14.77 5.80
C LEU A 177 -1.90 -14.18 4.72
N PRO A 178 -1.55 -14.12 3.42
CA PRO A 178 -2.44 -13.58 2.41
C PRO A 178 -3.79 -14.29 2.36
N ALA A 179 -4.84 -13.51 2.09
CA ALA A 179 -6.23 -13.93 2.03
C ALA A 179 -6.84 -14.45 3.36
N LEU A 180 -6.09 -14.45 4.46
CA LEU A 180 -6.67 -14.72 5.77
C LEU A 180 -7.54 -13.52 6.19
N ASN A 181 -8.84 -13.76 6.36
CA ASN A 181 -9.76 -12.80 6.94
C ASN A 181 -9.80 -12.99 8.46
N LEU A 182 -8.87 -12.39 9.17
CA LEU A 182 -8.78 -12.48 10.62
C LEU A 182 -9.53 -11.31 11.28
N VAL A 183 -10.15 -11.60 12.41
CA VAL A 183 -10.86 -10.62 13.25
C VAL A 183 -10.27 -10.68 14.65
N LYS A 184 -9.89 -9.51 15.18
CA LYS A 184 -9.48 -9.34 16.58
C LYS A 184 -10.70 -8.97 17.39
N PHE A 185 -11.04 -9.79 18.35
CA PHE A 185 -12.03 -9.50 19.38
C PHE A 185 -11.35 -8.79 20.55
N GLY A 186 -12.03 -7.78 21.12
CA GLY A 186 -11.56 -6.95 22.23
C GLY A 186 -11.62 -7.65 23.59
#